data_ab1db613cc196c5d45979fd018e000ef
#
_entry.id   ab1db613cc196c5d45979fd018e000ef
#
_cell.length_a   1.000
_cell.length_b   1.000
_cell.length_c   1.000
_cell.angle_alpha   90.00
_cell.angle_beta   90.00
_cell.angle_gamma   90.00
#
_symmetry.space_group_name_H-M   'P 1'
#
loop_
_entity.id
_entity.type
_entity.pdbx_description
1 polymer ?
#
loop_
_entity_poly.entity_id
_entity_poly.type
_entity_poly.pdbx_seq_one_letter_code
_entity_poly.pdbx_strand_id
1 'polypeptide(L)'
;MPEYDRLSDLYDLEYTHDYDLPFWLSLAEREAGPVVEWGAGTGRISIPLAASGHEVTAVEISGRMVERGKEKSERVGWIVGDMRSVDPGRRYGLAVCAFNSFLCLTSVDDALAFLRNAHEHLVPGGLLGIEVSAFSPEELVDPPGGTAQRHDFTRELANGRLDRFSVSHYDASTQLMEMRLFYERYGASGALESRRAHDLTIRVVGLNELDLMMRLTGFEVEAVYGGFEGEPFSSTSDHLITLARTLASYVIG
;
A
#
# COMPACT_ATOMS: atom_id res chain seq x y z
N MET A 1 -2.25 18.02 6.92
CA MET A 1 -3.20 17.33 6.04
C MET A 1 -2.49 16.12 5.47
N PRO A 2 -3.05 14.93 5.57
CA PRO A 2 -2.46 13.77 4.92
C PRO A 2 -2.22 14.07 3.43
N GLU A 3 -1.10 13.64 2.90
CA GLU A 3 -0.72 13.94 1.50
C GLU A 3 -1.78 13.45 0.51
N TYR A 4 -2.38 12.31 0.77
CA TYR A 4 -3.42 11.68 -0.06
C TYR A 4 -4.79 12.40 -0.06
N ASP A 5 -5.08 13.32 0.87
CA ASP A 5 -6.32 14.11 0.83
C ASP A 5 -6.48 14.89 -0.47
N ARG A 6 -5.35 15.35 -1.06
CA ARG A 6 -5.34 16.13 -2.30
C ARG A 6 -5.55 15.29 -3.55
N LEU A 7 -5.33 13.97 -3.46
CA LEU A 7 -5.43 13.03 -4.58
C LEU A 7 -6.70 12.16 -4.51
N SER A 8 -7.48 12.29 -3.46
CA SER A 8 -8.64 11.43 -3.24
C SER A 8 -9.60 11.35 -4.43
N ASP A 9 -9.76 12.43 -5.19
CA ASP A 9 -10.61 12.50 -6.38
C ASP A 9 -9.97 11.88 -7.64
N LEU A 10 -8.66 11.71 -7.66
CA LEU A 10 -7.92 11.09 -8.76
C LEU A 10 -7.60 9.61 -8.50
N TYR A 11 -7.58 9.20 -7.23
CA TYR A 11 -7.13 7.88 -6.81
C TYR A 11 -7.85 6.73 -7.53
N ASP A 12 -9.19 6.79 -7.58
CA ASP A 12 -10.00 5.77 -8.24
C ASP A 12 -9.89 5.79 -9.77
N LEU A 13 -9.50 6.93 -10.36
CA LEU A 13 -9.21 7.04 -11.80
C LEU A 13 -7.84 6.46 -12.13
N GLU A 14 -6.90 6.58 -11.22
CA GLU A 14 -5.54 6.09 -11.35
C GLU A 14 -5.47 4.57 -11.18
N TYR A 15 -6.05 4.06 -10.08
CA TYR A 15 -5.90 2.67 -9.64
C TYR A 15 -7.17 1.86 -9.94
N THR A 16 -7.28 1.40 -11.18
CA THR A 16 -8.43 0.63 -11.69
C THR A 16 -8.17 -0.87 -11.81
N HIS A 17 -6.95 -1.32 -11.53
CA HIS A 17 -6.57 -2.74 -11.64
C HIS A 17 -7.12 -3.56 -10.47
N ASP A 18 -7.32 -4.84 -10.72
CA ASP A 18 -7.87 -5.82 -9.80
C ASP A 18 -7.13 -7.17 -9.82
N TYR A 19 -5.99 -7.25 -10.54
CA TYR A 19 -5.22 -8.48 -10.72
C TYR A 19 -4.69 -9.09 -9.41
N ASP A 20 -4.54 -8.30 -8.35
CA ASP A 20 -4.10 -8.70 -7.02
C ASP A 20 -5.26 -9.19 -6.12
N LEU A 21 -6.51 -8.87 -6.45
CA LEU A 21 -7.66 -9.22 -5.62
C LEU A 21 -7.84 -10.73 -5.39
N PRO A 22 -7.67 -11.62 -6.40
CA PRO A 22 -7.76 -13.07 -6.18
C PRO A 22 -6.79 -13.57 -5.12
N PHE A 23 -5.58 -13.01 -5.04
CA PHE A 23 -4.59 -13.36 -4.03
C PHE A 23 -5.08 -13.00 -2.61
N TRP A 24 -5.54 -11.76 -2.40
CA TRP A 24 -6.02 -11.30 -1.09
C TRP A 24 -7.30 -12.03 -0.66
N LEU A 25 -8.20 -12.31 -1.59
CA LEU A 25 -9.41 -13.10 -1.34
C LEU A 25 -9.05 -14.53 -0.90
N SER A 26 -8.10 -15.20 -1.58
CA SER A 26 -7.66 -16.54 -1.21
C SER A 26 -7.01 -16.59 0.18
N LEU A 27 -6.27 -15.54 0.57
CA LEU A 27 -5.74 -15.42 1.93
C LEU A 27 -6.86 -15.26 2.96
N ALA A 28 -7.85 -14.42 2.69
CA ALA A 28 -8.97 -14.21 3.60
C ALA A 28 -9.84 -15.46 3.75
N GLU A 29 -9.99 -16.27 2.70
CA GLU A 29 -10.66 -17.58 2.76
C GLU A 29 -9.87 -18.60 3.59
N ARG A 30 -8.53 -18.56 3.51
CA ARG A 30 -7.64 -19.46 4.24
C ARG A 30 -7.57 -19.15 5.73
N GLU A 31 -7.57 -17.86 6.08
CA GLU A 31 -7.38 -17.42 7.46
C GLU A 31 -8.73 -17.26 8.19
N ALA A 32 -8.79 -17.79 9.40
CA ALA A 32 -10.00 -17.67 10.21
C ALA A 32 -10.10 -16.28 10.87
N GLY A 33 -11.34 -15.75 10.92
CA GLY A 33 -11.64 -14.50 11.64
C GLY A 33 -11.74 -13.28 10.76
N PRO A 34 -11.86 -12.09 11.38
CA PRO A 34 -11.99 -10.83 10.67
C PRO A 34 -10.67 -10.39 10.03
N VAL A 35 -10.79 -9.51 9.04
CA VAL A 35 -9.68 -8.94 8.29
C VAL A 35 -9.52 -7.45 8.64
N VAL A 36 -8.28 -6.99 8.80
CA VAL A 36 -7.94 -5.57 8.82
C VAL A 36 -7.06 -5.21 7.62
N GLU A 37 -7.41 -4.13 6.92
CA GLU A 37 -6.53 -3.51 5.92
C GLU A 37 -5.96 -2.21 6.46
N TRP A 38 -4.63 -2.10 6.45
CA TRP A 38 -3.87 -0.93 6.89
C TRP A 38 -3.44 -0.10 5.69
N GLY A 39 -3.80 1.19 5.66
CA GLY A 39 -3.61 2.05 4.51
C GLY A 39 -4.60 1.72 3.37
N ALA A 40 -5.87 1.55 3.72
CA ALA A 40 -6.90 1.03 2.83
C ALA A 40 -7.31 1.96 1.68
N GLY A 41 -6.91 3.24 1.72
CA GLY A 41 -7.29 4.23 0.72
C GLY A 41 -8.80 4.36 0.61
N THR A 42 -9.32 4.21 -0.61
CA THR A 42 -10.77 4.23 -0.89
C THR A 42 -11.41 2.84 -0.88
N GLY A 43 -10.70 1.81 -0.40
CA GLY A 43 -11.20 0.45 -0.19
C GLY A 43 -11.09 -0.48 -1.39
N ARG A 44 -10.06 -0.33 -2.23
CA ARG A 44 -9.86 -1.17 -3.41
C ARG A 44 -9.80 -2.67 -3.08
N ILE A 45 -9.24 -3.03 -1.93
CA ILE A 45 -9.17 -4.42 -1.42
C ILE A 45 -10.27 -4.67 -0.39
N SER A 46 -10.47 -3.78 0.58
CA SER A 46 -11.45 -3.93 1.66
C SER A 46 -12.88 -4.16 1.16
N ILE A 47 -13.30 -3.45 0.09
CA ILE A 47 -14.67 -3.55 -0.42
C ILE A 47 -14.93 -4.93 -1.05
N PRO A 48 -14.09 -5.46 -1.95
CA PRO A 48 -14.24 -6.82 -2.48
C PRO A 48 -14.19 -7.91 -1.39
N LEU A 49 -13.31 -7.79 -0.40
CA LEU A 49 -13.26 -8.72 0.74
C LEU A 49 -14.58 -8.73 1.52
N ALA A 50 -15.14 -7.54 1.82
CA ALA A 50 -16.42 -7.43 2.50
C ALA A 50 -17.59 -7.93 1.62
N ALA A 51 -17.52 -7.74 0.30
CA ALA A 51 -18.53 -8.25 -0.64
C ALA A 51 -18.52 -9.78 -0.70
N SER A 52 -17.36 -10.42 -0.50
CA SER A 52 -17.20 -11.89 -0.44
C SER A 52 -17.62 -12.48 0.91
N GLY A 53 -18.11 -11.65 1.85
CA GLY A 53 -18.68 -12.11 3.12
C GLY A 53 -17.72 -12.08 4.32
N HIS A 54 -16.51 -11.54 4.16
CA HIS A 54 -15.58 -11.35 5.27
C HIS A 54 -15.97 -10.12 6.11
N GLU A 55 -15.75 -10.19 7.41
CA GLU A 55 -15.84 -9.03 8.30
C GLU A 55 -14.56 -8.20 8.16
N VAL A 56 -14.64 -7.00 7.59
CA VAL A 56 -13.48 -6.19 7.21
C VAL A 56 -13.48 -4.86 7.95
N THR A 57 -12.33 -4.50 8.53
CA THR A 57 -12.01 -3.18 9.04
C THR A 57 -10.94 -2.54 8.15
N ALA A 58 -11.23 -1.35 7.65
CA ALA A 58 -10.33 -0.55 6.82
C ALA A 58 -9.80 0.64 7.62
N VAL A 59 -8.49 0.69 7.82
CA VAL A 59 -7.79 1.79 8.50
C VAL A 59 -7.11 2.65 7.44
N GLU A 60 -7.39 3.95 7.45
CA GLU A 60 -6.82 4.91 6.50
C GLU A 60 -6.60 6.26 7.20
N ILE A 61 -5.43 6.89 6.95
CA ILE A 61 -5.09 8.18 7.57
C ILE A 61 -5.82 9.36 6.95
N SER A 62 -6.20 9.26 5.67
CA SER A 62 -6.92 10.30 4.94
C SER A 62 -8.42 10.21 5.19
N GLY A 63 -8.97 11.19 5.90
CA GLY A 63 -10.42 11.28 6.11
C GLY A 63 -11.22 11.36 4.80
N ARG A 64 -10.68 12.01 3.77
CA ARG A 64 -11.32 12.12 2.45
C ARG A 64 -11.35 10.78 1.70
N MET A 65 -10.29 9.97 1.81
CA MET A 65 -10.29 8.61 1.25
C MET A 65 -11.36 7.75 1.93
N VAL A 66 -11.44 7.82 3.27
CA VAL A 66 -12.46 7.11 4.05
C VAL A 66 -13.88 7.55 3.66
N GLU A 67 -14.13 8.85 3.50
CA GLU A 67 -15.44 9.35 3.03
C GLU A 67 -15.82 8.73 1.68
N ARG A 68 -14.91 8.73 0.71
CA ARG A 68 -15.12 8.09 -0.60
C ARG A 68 -15.33 6.58 -0.49
N GLY A 69 -14.61 5.91 0.39
CA GLY A 69 -14.79 4.48 0.64
C GLY A 69 -16.19 4.17 1.20
N LYS A 70 -16.66 4.98 2.15
CA LYS A 70 -18.03 4.88 2.72
C LYS A 70 -19.13 5.11 1.69
N GLU A 71 -18.92 6.02 0.74
CA GLU A 71 -19.86 6.23 -0.37
C GLU A 71 -20.00 4.99 -1.28
N LYS A 72 -18.94 4.15 -1.37
CA LYS A 72 -18.92 2.94 -2.20
C LYS A 72 -19.49 1.72 -1.46
N SER A 73 -19.28 1.61 -0.13
CA SER A 73 -19.69 0.44 0.65
C SER A 73 -19.92 0.75 2.11
N GLU A 74 -21.11 0.38 2.59
CA GLU A 74 -21.46 0.38 4.02
C GLU A 74 -21.07 -0.93 4.74
N ARG A 75 -20.56 -1.94 4.01
CA ARG A 75 -20.19 -3.26 4.58
C ARG A 75 -18.84 -3.27 5.26
N VAL A 76 -18.01 -2.25 5.01
CA VAL A 76 -16.66 -2.12 5.57
C VAL A 76 -16.70 -1.27 6.83
N GLY A 77 -16.07 -1.71 7.90
CA GLY A 77 -15.84 -0.92 9.10
C GLY A 77 -14.70 0.08 8.88
N TRP A 78 -15.02 1.37 8.66
CA TRP A 78 -14.04 2.39 8.35
C TRP A 78 -13.54 3.11 9.59
N ILE A 79 -12.20 3.22 9.72
CA ILE A 79 -11.50 3.96 10.77
C ILE A 79 -10.54 4.96 10.15
N VAL A 80 -10.70 6.25 10.47
CA VAL A 80 -9.69 7.27 10.18
C VAL A 80 -8.63 7.21 11.26
N GLY A 81 -7.40 6.84 10.89
CA GLY A 81 -6.32 6.69 11.88
C GLY A 81 -4.97 6.39 11.25
N ASP A 82 -3.94 6.64 12.04
CA ASP A 82 -2.56 6.33 11.69
C ASP A 82 -2.27 4.85 12.01
N MET A 83 -1.86 4.08 11.00
CA MET A 83 -1.56 2.65 11.14
C MET A 83 -0.45 2.35 12.16
N ARG A 84 0.39 3.34 12.51
CA ARG A 84 1.45 3.19 13.53
C ARG A 84 0.91 3.10 14.95
N SER A 85 -0.32 3.56 15.21
CA SER A 85 -0.80 3.76 16.58
C SER A 85 -2.30 3.62 16.81
N VAL A 86 -3.12 3.56 15.75
CA VAL A 86 -4.57 3.44 15.91
C VAL A 86 -4.95 2.07 16.45
N ASP A 87 -5.88 2.04 17.41
CA ASP A 87 -6.50 0.82 17.89
C ASP A 87 -7.78 0.54 17.08
N PRO A 88 -7.80 -0.53 16.26
CA PRO A 88 -8.99 -0.92 15.51
C PRO A 88 -10.04 -1.66 16.35
N GLY A 89 -9.88 -1.72 17.66
CA GLY A 89 -10.87 -2.16 18.65
C GLY A 89 -11.00 -3.67 18.84
N ARG A 90 -10.20 -4.50 18.13
CA ARG A 90 -10.24 -5.97 18.22
C ARG A 90 -8.98 -6.61 17.65
N ARG A 91 -8.92 -7.95 17.72
CA ARG A 91 -7.91 -8.75 17.04
C ARG A 91 -8.45 -9.39 15.77
N TYR A 92 -7.55 -9.61 14.81
CA TYR A 92 -7.85 -10.08 13.45
C TYR A 92 -7.11 -11.38 13.15
N GLY A 93 -7.68 -12.20 12.26
CA GLY A 93 -7.00 -13.39 11.73
C GLY A 93 -6.03 -13.03 10.61
N LEU A 94 -6.39 -12.03 9.79
CA LEU A 94 -5.60 -11.53 8.68
C LEU A 94 -5.45 -10.00 8.78
N ALA A 95 -4.22 -9.52 8.63
CA ALA A 95 -3.88 -8.12 8.40
C ALA A 95 -3.27 -7.97 7.01
N VAL A 96 -3.74 -6.98 6.25
CA VAL A 96 -3.26 -6.64 4.91
C VAL A 96 -2.68 -5.24 4.92
N CYS A 97 -1.47 -5.06 4.39
CA CYS A 97 -0.87 -3.77 4.09
C CYS A 97 -0.32 -3.82 2.67
N ALA A 98 -1.16 -3.48 1.71
CA ALA A 98 -0.88 -3.65 0.29
C ALA A 98 -0.64 -2.32 -0.42
N PHE A 99 -0.26 -2.44 -1.68
CA PHE A 99 -0.13 -1.35 -2.62
C PHE A 99 0.76 -0.21 -2.14
N ASN A 100 1.97 -0.58 -1.68
CA ASN A 100 2.99 0.36 -1.22
C ASN A 100 2.65 1.18 0.04
N SER A 101 1.54 0.90 0.74
CA SER A 101 1.18 1.62 1.97
C SER A 101 2.31 1.56 3.01
N PHE A 102 3.02 0.43 3.10
CA PHE A 102 4.16 0.26 3.98
C PHE A 102 5.33 1.20 3.63
N LEU A 103 5.56 1.47 2.34
CA LEU A 103 6.64 2.37 1.90
C LEU A 103 6.42 3.84 2.28
N CYS A 104 5.18 4.22 2.62
CA CYS A 104 4.86 5.56 3.15
C CYS A 104 5.40 5.79 4.56
N LEU A 105 5.88 4.73 5.24
CA LEU A 105 6.58 4.82 6.52
C LEU A 105 8.06 5.17 6.26
N THR A 106 8.36 6.45 6.21
CA THR A 106 9.65 6.96 5.72
C THR A 106 10.81 6.80 6.71
N SER A 107 10.58 6.31 7.93
CA SER A 107 11.63 5.97 8.89
C SER A 107 11.53 4.51 9.35
N VAL A 108 12.65 3.95 9.80
CA VAL A 108 12.69 2.61 10.43
C VAL A 108 11.81 2.57 11.68
N ASP A 109 11.83 3.63 12.49
CA ASP A 109 11.03 3.71 13.71
C ASP A 109 9.52 3.68 13.40
N ASP A 110 9.08 4.37 12.34
CA ASP A 110 7.69 4.31 11.89
C ASP A 110 7.30 2.92 11.41
N ALA A 111 8.16 2.26 10.62
CA ALA A 111 7.94 0.89 10.16
C ALA A 111 7.83 -0.10 11.33
N LEU A 112 8.74 0.01 12.32
CA LEU A 112 8.69 -0.81 13.52
C LEU A 112 7.45 -0.50 14.39
N ALA A 113 7.04 0.77 14.49
CA ALA A 113 5.82 1.15 15.20
C ALA A 113 4.58 0.51 14.56
N PHE A 114 4.47 0.57 13.23
CA PHE A 114 3.39 -0.09 12.49
C PHE A 114 3.40 -1.61 12.72
N LEU A 115 4.56 -2.27 12.56
CA LEU A 115 4.65 -3.72 12.72
C LEU A 115 4.28 -4.16 14.15
N ARG A 116 4.68 -3.40 15.20
CA ARG A 116 4.24 -3.67 16.57
C ARG A 116 2.73 -3.52 16.73
N ASN A 117 2.16 -2.45 16.17
CA ASN A 117 0.71 -2.24 16.19
C ASN A 117 -0.04 -3.36 15.46
N ALA A 118 0.43 -3.77 14.29
CA ALA A 118 -0.15 -4.90 13.54
C ALA A 118 -0.06 -6.22 14.34
N HIS A 119 1.09 -6.47 15.01
CA HIS A 119 1.27 -7.66 15.86
C HIS A 119 0.29 -7.68 17.03
N GLU A 120 0.11 -6.54 17.72
CA GLU A 120 -0.80 -6.42 18.87
C GLU A 120 -2.25 -6.73 18.48
N HIS A 121 -2.65 -6.36 17.25
CA HIS A 121 -4.01 -6.51 16.77
C HIS A 121 -4.25 -7.77 15.92
N LEU A 122 -3.29 -8.68 15.85
CA LEU A 122 -3.48 -10.03 15.32
C LEU A 122 -3.72 -11.03 16.44
N VAL A 123 -4.50 -12.07 16.14
CA VAL A 123 -4.60 -13.25 17.03
C VAL A 123 -3.26 -14.00 17.07
N PRO A 124 -2.97 -14.80 18.12
CA PRO A 124 -1.79 -15.66 18.10
C PRO A 124 -1.78 -16.58 16.86
N GLY A 125 -0.70 -16.55 16.08
CA GLY A 125 -0.59 -17.23 14.79
C GLY A 125 -1.31 -16.52 13.63
N GLY A 126 -1.90 -15.34 13.86
CA GLY A 126 -2.53 -14.55 12.81
C GLY A 126 -1.53 -14.09 11.73
N LEU A 127 -2.03 -13.88 10.52
CA LEU A 127 -1.21 -13.60 9.35
C LEU A 127 -1.17 -12.11 9.03
N LEU A 128 0.02 -11.57 8.77
CA LEU A 128 0.26 -10.27 8.17
C LEU A 128 0.75 -10.47 6.73
N GLY A 129 0.05 -9.89 5.76
CA GLY A 129 0.51 -9.77 4.39
C GLY A 129 0.92 -8.33 4.08
N ILE A 130 2.17 -8.12 3.68
CA ILE A 130 2.68 -6.84 3.19
C ILE A 130 3.04 -7.00 1.72
N GLU A 131 2.59 -6.07 0.87
CA GLU A 131 3.00 -5.99 -0.52
C GLU A 131 3.54 -4.60 -0.84
N VAL A 132 4.72 -4.59 -1.44
CA VAL A 132 5.41 -3.39 -1.91
C VAL A 132 6.03 -3.63 -3.28
N SER A 133 6.27 -2.56 -4.03
CA SER A 133 7.04 -2.61 -5.28
C SER A 133 8.47 -3.08 -5.00
N ALA A 134 8.97 -3.99 -5.81
CA ALA A 134 10.37 -4.39 -5.83
C ALA A 134 11.10 -3.53 -6.86
N PHE A 135 11.94 -2.61 -6.40
CA PHE A 135 12.69 -1.72 -7.27
C PHE A 135 13.97 -2.41 -7.74
N SER A 136 14.18 -2.45 -9.06
CA SER A 136 15.46 -2.88 -9.62
C SER A 136 16.55 -1.82 -9.39
N PRO A 137 17.85 -2.21 -9.39
CA PRO A 137 18.93 -1.24 -9.27
C PRO A 137 18.89 -0.14 -10.34
N GLU A 138 18.41 -0.45 -11.54
CA GLU A 138 18.28 0.49 -12.65
C GLU A 138 17.21 1.54 -12.40
N GLU A 139 16.14 1.19 -11.70
CA GLU A 139 15.06 2.12 -11.32
C GLU A 139 15.48 3.06 -10.19
N LEU A 140 16.47 2.65 -9.40
CA LEU A 140 17.01 3.44 -8.28
C LEU A 140 18.16 4.37 -8.69
N VAL A 141 18.59 4.36 -9.96
CA VAL A 141 19.63 5.23 -10.46
C VAL A 141 19.02 6.42 -11.18
N ASP A 142 19.36 7.63 -10.77
CA ASP A 142 18.98 8.84 -11.50
C ASP A 142 19.59 8.84 -12.90
N PRO A 143 18.82 9.18 -13.95
CA PRO A 143 19.35 9.25 -15.29
C PRO A 143 20.46 10.31 -15.38
N PRO A 144 21.58 10.03 -16.12
CA PRO A 144 22.65 11.00 -16.32
C PRO A 144 22.12 12.31 -16.90
N GLY A 145 22.41 13.44 -16.25
CA GLY A 145 22.02 14.77 -16.73
C GLY A 145 20.76 15.35 -16.12
N GLY A 146 20.20 14.74 -15.07
CA GLY A 146 19.10 15.28 -14.29
C GLY A 146 17.80 14.52 -14.45
N THR A 147 16.81 14.98 -13.73
CA THR A 147 15.49 14.37 -13.61
C THR A 147 14.67 14.55 -14.89
N ALA A 148 14.67 13.53 -15.76
CA ALA A 148 13.75 13.48 -16.89
C ALA A 148 12.32 13.19 -16.38
N GLN A 149 11.36 13.95 -16.83
CA GLN A 149 9.95 13.66 -16.58
C GLN A 149 9.57 12.38 -17.33
N ARG A 150 9.13 11.35 -16.59
CA ARG A 150 8.65 10.08 -17.13
C ARG A 150 7.14 10.16 -17.30
N HIS A 151 6.62 9.69 -18.43
CA HIS A 151 5.19 9.43 -18.62
C HIS A 151 4.87 8.09 -17.96
N ASP A 152 3.98 8.08 -16.97
CA ASP A 152 3.61 6.88 -16.21
C ASP A 152 2.42 6.15 -16.84
N PHE A 153 1.35 6.90 -17.14
CA PHE A 153 0.17 6.34 -17.81
C PHE A 153 -0.72 7.42 -18.46
N THR A 154 -1.59 6.96 -19.34
CA THR A 154 -2.77 7.67 -19.83
C THR A 154 -4.03 6.91 -19.44
N ARG A 155 -5.06 7.61 -18.95
CA ARG A 155 -6.41 7.09 -18.73
C ARG A 155 -7.39 7.84 -19.60
N GLU A 156 -8.11 7.11 -20.46
CA GLU A 156 -9.23 7.64 -21.22
C GLU A 156 -10.41 7.92 -20.28
N LEU A 157 -11.00 9.09 -20.40
CA LEU A 157 -12.18 9.52 -19.66
C LEU A 157 -13.34 9.72 -20.63
N ALA A 158 -14.58 9.77 -20.14
CA ALA A 158 -15.75 10.01 -20.98
C ALA A 158 -15.66 11.31 -21.81
N ASN A 159 -14.97 12.34 -21.30
CA ASN A 159 -14.79 13.63 -21.94
C ASN A 159 -13.31 14.06 -21.92
N GLY A 160 -12.42 13.27 -22.55
CA GLY A 160 -11.00 13.57 -22.63
C GLY A 160 -10.12 12.50 -22.00
N ARG A 161 -8.96 12.89 -21.45
CA ARG A 161 -8.02 11.96 -20.83
C ARG A 161 -7.32 12.55 -19.61
N LEU A 162 -6.77 11.67 -18.77
CA LEU A 162 -5.87 12.00 -17.67
C LEU A 162 -4.50 11.37 -17.95
N ASP A 163 -3.47 12.20 -18.05
CA ASP A 163 -2.09 11.74 -18.12
C ASP A 163 -1.41 11.95 -16.77
N ARG A 164 -0.59 10.98 -16.33
CA ARG A 164 0.30 11.14 -15.19
C ARG A 164 1.75 11.07 -15.64
N PHE A 165 2.52 12.01 -15.11
CA PHE A 165 3.97 12.05 -15.25
C PHE A 165 4.61 12.07 -13.87
N SER A 166 5.82 11.56 -13.76
CA SER A 166 6.60 11.61 -12.53
C SER A 166 8.04 12.08 -12.77
N VAL A 167 8.59 12.67 -11.73
CA VAL A 167 10.01 12.89 -11.55
C VAL A 167 10.37 12.30 -10.21
N SER A 168 11.38 11.46 -10.14
CA SER A 168 11.83 10.83 -8.90
C SER A 168 13.33 11.03 -8.69
N HIS A 169 13.71 11.10 -7.43
CA HIS A 169 15.09 11.10 -6.97
C HIS A 169 15.23 10.11 -5.81
N TYR A 170 16.20 9.21 -5.89
CA TYR A 170 16.49 8.24 -4.84
C TYR A 170 17.81 8.56 -4.16
N ASP A 171 17.79 8.73 -2.84
CA ASP A 171 18.96 8.85 -2.00
C ASP A 171 19.27 7.50 -1.33
N ALA A 172 20.31 6.84 -1.80
CA ALA A 172 20.75 5.55 -1.28
C ALA A 172 21.24 5.61 0.17
N SER A 173 21.62 6.77 0.69
CA SER A 173 22.09 6.93 2.07
C SER A 173 20.96 6.90 3.09
N THR A 174 19.77 7.35 2.69
CA THR A 174 18.55 7.38 3.49
C THR A 174 17.53 6.35 3.04
N GLN A 175 17.71 5.74 1.87
CA GLN A 175 16.76 4.86 1.18
C GLN A 175 15.43 5.57 0.86
N LEU A 176 15.41 6.90 0.81
CA LEU A 176 14.23 7.67 0.45
C LEU A 176 14.16 7.91 -1.05
N MET A 177 12.98 7.72 -1.61
CA MET A 177 12.63 8.14 -2.96
C MET A 177 11.64 9.29 -2.88
N GLU A 178 12.09 10.47 -3.27
CA GLU A 178 11.25 11.65 -3.42
C GLU A 178 10.66 11.66 -4.82
N MET A 179 9.36 11.75 -4.93
CA MET A 179 8.63 11.76 -6.20
C MET A 179 7.77 13.01 -6.29
N ARG A 180 7.79 13.64 -7.45
CA ARG A 180 6.81 14.66 -7.83
C ARG A 180 5.96 14.12 -8.96
N LEU A 181 4.67 13.94 -8.69
CA LEU A 181 3.67 13.44 -9.61
C LEU A 181 2.93 14.63 -10.23
N PHE A 182 2.74 14.61 -11.55
CA PHE A 182 1.99 15.62 -12.27
C PHE A 182 0.80 14.94 -12.94
N TYR A 183 -0.38 15.43 -12.64
CA TYR A 183 -1.64 14.98 -13.25
C TYR A 183 -2.13 16.05 -14.21
N GLU A 184 -2.21 15.72 -15.49
CA GLU A 184 -2.66 16.59 -16.56
C GLU A 184 -3.99 16.08 -17.11
N ARG A 185 -5.03 16.90 -16.99
CA ARG A 185 -6.35 16.60 -17.53
C ARG A 185 -6.53 17.35 -18.83
N TYR A 186 -6.87 16.61 -19.88
CA TYR A 186 -7.18 17.12 -21.20
C TYR A 186 -8.66 16.92 -21.49
N GLY A 187 -9.32 17.96 -22.05
CA GLY A 187 -10.70 17.88 -22.51
C GLY A 187 -10.85 17.15 -23.85
N ALA A 188 -12.09 16.96 -24.31
CA ALA A 188 -12.41 16.29 -25.58
C ALA A 188 -11.75 16.92 -26.82
N SER A 189 -11.44 18.22 -26.78
CA SER A 189 -10.71 18.94 -27.83
C SER A 189 -9.20 18.68 -27.85
N GLY A 190 -8.66 17.94 -26.86
CA GLY A 190 -7.23 17.76 -26.64
C GLY A 190 -6.54 18.95 -25.96
N ALA A 191 -7.28 19.97 -25.54
CA ALA A 191 -6.73 21.10 -24.80
C ALA A 191 -6.48 20.71 -23.34
N LEU A 192 -5.34 21.16 -22.77
CA LEU A 192 -5.03 21.01 -21.35
C LEU A 192 -6.01 21.87 -20.52
N GLU A 193 -6.80 21.23 -19.66
CA GLU A 193 -7.77 21.87 -18.78
C GLU A 193 -7.19 22.17 -17.39
N SER A 194 -6.38 21.23 -16.87
CA SER A 194 -5.74 21.41 -15.56
C SER A 194 -4.45 20.63 -15.46
N ARG A 195 -3.53 21.14 -14.63
CA ARG A 195 -2.32 20.44 -14.19
C ARG A 195 -2.21 20.56 -12.69
N ARG A 196 -2.10 19.42 -11.99
CA ARG A 196 -1.88 19.36 -10.54
C ARG A 196 -0.57 18.66 -10.26
N ALA A 197 0.18 19.15 -9.27
CA ALA A 197 1.39 18.50 -8.79
C ALA A 197 1.16 17.97 -7.38
N HIS A 198 1.75 16.82 -7.09
CA HIS A 198 1.74 16.18 -5.79
C HIS A 198 3.12 15.63 -5.47
N ASP A 199 3.63 15.96 -4.28
CA ASP A 199 4.89 15.43 -3.79
C ASP A 199 4.61 14.22 -2.90
N LEU A 200 5.36 13.15 -3.10
CA LEU A 200 5.27 11.91 -2.34
C LEU A 200 6.68 11.45 -2.01
N THR A 201 6.92 11.09 -0.75
CA THR A 201 8.15 10.46 -0.31
C THR A 201 7.83 9.05 0.15
N ILE A 202 8.57 8.07 -0.37
CA ILE A 202 8.51 6.68 0.08
C ILE A 202 9.89 6.22 0.51
N ARG A 203 9.93 5.19 1.36
CA ARG A 203 11.14 4.50 1.73
C ARG A 203 11.24 3.17 0.99
N VAL A 204 12.30 3.00 0.20
CA VAL A 204 12.57 1.75 -0.49
C VAL A 204 13.06 0.71 0.52
N VAL A 205 12.38 -0.42 0.60
CA VAL A 205 12.67 -1.50 1.55
C VAL A 205 12.91 -2.80 0.79
N GLY A 206 14.05 -3.44 1.08
CA GLY A 206 14.37 -4.75 0.52
C GLY A 206 13.92 -5.90 1.44
N LEU A 207 13.87 -7.12 0.87
CA LEU A 207 13.45 -8.33 1.58
C LEU A 207 14.19 -8.54 2.91
N ASN A 208 15.52 -8.45 2.90
CA ASN A 208 16.32 -8.74 4.10
C ASN A 208 16.04 -7.76 5.24
N GLU A 209 15.81 -6.50 4.90
CA GLU A 209 15.47 -5.47 5.88
C GLU A 209 14.07 -5.68 6.45
N LEU A 210 13.09 -5.99 5.57
CA LEU A 210 11.72 -6.27 5.98
C LEU A 210 11.66 -7.51 6.89
N ASP A 211 12.38 -8.59 6.55
CA ASP A 211 12.48 -9.80 7.39
C ASP A 211 13.07 -9.48 8.77
N LEU A 212 14.15 -8.67 8.83
CA LEU A 212 14.72 -8.24 10.11
C LEU A 212 13.74 -7.42 10.95
N MET A 213 13.03 -6.47 10.35
CA MET A 213 12.03 -5.67 11.05
C MET A 213 10.87 -6.53 11.55
N MET A 214 10.41 -7.49 10.75
CA MET A 214 9.37 -8.46 11.15
C MET A 214 9.82 -9.30 12.35
N ARG A 215 11.02 -9.87 12.32
CA ARG A 215 11.59 -10.64 13.45
C ARG A 215 11.72 -9.78 14.72
N LEU A 216 12.16 -8.53 14.59
CA LEU A 216 12.28 -7.58 15.70
C LEU A 216 10.92 -7.19 16.32
N THR A 217 9.83 -7.48 15.66
CA THR A 217 8.47 -7.13 16.09
C THR A 217 7.58 -8.36 16.33
N GLY A 218 8.19 -9.56 16.41
CA GLY A 218 7.50 -10.78 16.82
C GLY A 218 6.81 -11.55 15.70
N PHE A 219 7.21 -11.31 14.46
CA PHE A 219 6.75 -12.06 13.31
C PHE A 219 7.78 -13.10 12.83
N GLU A 220 7.29 -14.19 12.28
CA GLU A 220 8.06 -15.16 11.51
C GLU A 220 7.56 -15.18 10.06
N VAL A 221 8.46 -14.95 9.11
CA VAL A 221 8.13 -14.97 7.68
C VAL A 221 7.76 -16.39 7.25
N GLU A 222 6.53 -16.58 6.77
CA GLU A 222 5.99 -17.86 6.28
C GLU A 222 6.29 -18.05 4.79
N ALA A 223 6.13 -16.98 3.98
CA ALA A 223 6.31 -17.04 2.54
C ALA A 223 6.71 -15.68 1.96
N VAL A 224 7.42 -15.71 0.83
CA VAL A 224 7.79 -14.52 0.06
C VAL A 224 7.52 -14.79 -1.42
N TYR A 225 6.74 -13.92 -2.05
CA TYR A 225 6.39 -14.02 -3.46
C TYR A 225 6.83 -12.77 -4.24
N GLY A 226 7.10 -12.97 -5.54
CA GLY A 226 7.44 -11.93 -6.50
C GLY A 226 6.27 -11.44 -7.33
N GLY A 227 5.12 -12.10 -7.19
CA GLY A 227 3.87 -11.80 -7.90
C GLY A 227 2.67 -12.46 -7.24
N PHE A 228 1.47 -12.10 -7.70
CA PHE A 228 0.20 -12.50 -7.08
C PHE A 228 -0.30 -13.90 -7.48
N GLU A 229 0.37 -14.56 -8.43
CA GLU A 229 0.09 -15.97 -8.78
C GLU A 229 0.96 -16.95 -7.97
N GLY A 230 1.73 -16.43 -6.99
CA GLY A 230 2.57 -17.23 -6.10
C GLY A 230 3.98 -17.48 -6.66
N GLU A 231 4.43 -16.69 -7.60
CA GLU A 231 5.79 -16.76 -8.15
C GLU A 231 6.83 -16.47 -7.04
N PRO A 232 7.90 -17.26 -6.94
CA PRO A 232 8.97 -16.99 -6.00
C PRO A 232 9.59 -15.61 -6.25
N PHE A 233 9.89 -14.89 -5.16
CA PHE A 233 10.60 -13.62 -5.25
C PHE A 233 12.01 -13.79 -5.84
N SER A 234 12.38 -12.92 -6.76
CA SER A 234 13.65 -12.90 -7.45
C SER A 234 14.12 -11.47 -7.76
N SER A 235 15.31 -11.30 -8.32
CA SER A 235 15.85 -10.00 -8.73
C SER A 235 15.09 -9.34 -9.90
N THR A 236 14.18 -10.06 -10.55
CA THR A 236 13.37 -9.56 -11.67
C THR A 236 11.89 -9.47 -11.30
N SER A 237 11.56 -9.59 -10.02
CA SER A 237 10.18 -9.46 -9.55
C SER A 237 9.76 -8.00 -9.49
N ASP A 238 8.53 -7.71 -9.91
CA ASP A 238 7.92 -6.37 -9.81
C ASP A 238 7.36 -6.09 -8.40
N HIS A 239 7.06 -7.16 -7.64
CA HIS A 239 6.48 -7.09 -6.31
C HIS A 239 7.34 -7.83 -5.29
N LEU A 240 7.34 -7.33 -4.06
CA LEU A 240 7.79 -8.04 -2.87
C LEU A 240 6.57 -8.25 -1.97
N ILE A 241 6.02 -9.46 -1.99
CA ILE A 241 4.89 -9.86 -1.17
C ILE A 241 5.41 -10.75 -0.05
N THR A 242 5.31 -10.29 1.18
CA THR A 242 5.79 -11.02 2.36
C THR A 242 4.61 -11.39 3.24
N LEU A 243 4.47 -12.68 3.52
CA LEU A 243 3.50 -13.24 4.47
C LEU A 243 4.24 -13.65 5.74
N ALA A 244 3.77 -13.17 6.90
CA ALA A 244 4.41 -13.44 8.18
C ALA A 244 3.37 -13.71 9.28
N ARG A 245 3.67 -14.64 10.18
CA ARG A 245 2.81 -14.99 11.31
C ARG A 245 3.30 -14.42 12.62
N THR A 246 2.35 -14.04 13.47
CA THR A 246 2.66 -13.65 14.84
C THR A 246 3.17 -14.84 15.64
N LEU A 247 4.28 -14.65 16.36
CA LEU A 247 4.82 -15.65 17.31
C LEU A 247 4.06 -15.59 18.63
N ALA A 248 3.61 -16.75 19.12
CA ALA A 248 2.80 -16.86 20.34
C ALA A 248 3.53 -16.46 21.64
N SER A 249 4.85 -16.35 21.62
CA SER A 249 5.71 -16.13 22.81
C SER A 249 6.73 -15.00 22.60
N TYR A 250 6.36 -13.95 21.89
CA TYR A 250 7.24 -12.80 21.74
C TYR A 250 7.08 -11.85 22.92
N VAL A 251 8.17 -11.68 23.70
CA VAL A 251 8.26 -10.66 24.75
C VAL A 251 8.96 -9.45 24.14
N ILE A 252 8.26 -8.34 24.05
CA ILE A 252 8.85 -7.06 23.64
C ILE A 252 9.90 -6.70 24.70
N GLY A 253 11.18 -6.75 24.30
CA GLY A 253 12.30 -6.30 25.13
C GLY A 253 12.43 -4.78 25.11
#